data_e1200d6fbe919d2e61ae5ad253a26bc6
#
_entry.id   e1200d6fbe919d2e61ae5ad253a26bc6
#
_cell.length_a   1.000
_cell.length_b   1.000
_cell.length_c   1.000
_cell.angle_alpha   90.00
_cell.angle_beta   90.00
_cell.angle_gamma   90.00
#
_symmetry.space_group_name_H-M   'P 1'
#
loop_
_entity.id
_entity.type
_entity.pdbx_description
1 polymer ?
#
loop_
_entity_poly.entity_id
_entity_poly.type
_entity_poly.pdbx_seq_one_letter_code
_entity_poly.pdbx_strand_id
1 'polypeptide(L)'
;YRTFTSVRDVYRLYGAADKLALNITAGGHQDTQELRVHAFRWLNHHLKGDDSLIKEPAEKFFEPEELKVFAELTDDQINTKIHETLVQADKAKLPEDKQQWNEMRAGWMNALREKSFAAWPLGQPFFKAKEVFGVTRKGIRLSAYDFTSQPGIELRLYVTTSAAGKRPELVVLNVLDDEGWREFLATMRPAFEEQFKEEALPEADLKSFEQTQQMFENFPWAMAYVAPRGVGP
;
A
#
# COMPACT_ATOMS: atom_id res chain seq x y z
N TYR A 1 -0.58 19.10 -11.10
CA TYR A 1 0.02 18.80 -12.42
C TYR A 1 0.80 17.48 -12.40
N ARG A 2 1.64 17.25 -11.37
CA ARG A 2 2.45 16.03 -11.21
C ARG A 2 1.60 14.75 -11.28
N THR A 3 0.51 14.69 -10.51
CA THR A 3 -0.42 13.54 -10.50
C THR A 3 -0.98 13.25 -11.88
N PHE A 4 -1.45 14.29 -12.60
CA PHE A 4 -1.96 14.13 -13.96
C PHE A 4 -0.91 13.51 -14.89
N THR A 5 0.35 13.99 -14.82
CA THR A 5 1.43 13.47 -15.67
C THR A 5 1.68 11.98 -15.40
N SER A 6 1.77 11.58 -14.13
CA SER A 6 1.96 10.17 -13.76
C SER A 6 0.80 9.28 -14.23
N VAL A 7 -0.46 9.74 -14.07
CA VAL A 7 -1.63 8.99 -14.55
C VAL A 7 -1.63 8.91 -16.09
N ARG A 8 -1.29 9.99 -16.78
CA ARG A 8 -1.20 10.01 -18.25
C ARG A 8 -0.18 9.00 -18.79
N ASP A 9 0.94 8.84 -18.09
CA ASP A 9 1.96 7.86 -18.48
C ASP A 9 1.43 6.43 -18.37
N VAL A 10 0.62 6.13 -17.35
CA VAL A 10 -0.09 4.84 -17.25
C VAL A 10 -1.07 4.67 -18.41
N TYR A 11 -1.89 5.68 -18.74
CA TYR A 11 -2.82 5.62 -19.87
C TYR A 11 -2.11 5.39 -21.20
N ARG A 12 -0.91 5.94 -21.38
CA ARG A 12 -0.08 5.69 -22.59
C ARG A 12 0.32 4.23 -22.74
N LEU A 13 0.61 3.52 -21.64
CA LEU A 13 0.94 2.08 -21.68
C LEU A 13 -0.21 1.24 -22.26
N TYR A 14 -1.44 1.72 -22.10
CA TYR A 14 -2.65 1.07 -22.64
C TYR A 14 -3.08 1.63 -24.00
N GLY A 15 -2.29 2.51 -24.62
CA GLY A 15 -2.69 3.17 -25.88
C GLY A 15 -3.91 4.08 -25.76
N ALA A 16 -4.23 4.55 -24.55
CA ALA A 16 -5.45 5.28 -24.21
C ALA A 16 -5.18 6.72 -23.73
N ALA A 17 -4.10 7.35 -24.19
CA ALA A 17 -3.71 8.69 -23.75
C ALA A 17 -4.76 9.77 -24.06
N ASP A 18 -5.58 9.56 -25.09
CA ASP A 18 -6.74 10.37 -25.47
C ASP A 18 -7.92 10.25 -24.52
N LYS A 19 -7.94 9.21 -23.67
CA LYS A 19 -8.98 8.95 -22.67
C LYS A 19 -8.73 9.67 -21.33
N LEU A 20 -7.76 10.57 -21.30
CA LEU A 20 -7.45 11.38 -20.12
C LEU A 20 -7.25 12.84 -20.51
N ALA A 21 -7.95 13.74 -19.85
CA ALA A 21 -7.77 15.18 -20.01
C ALA A 21 -7.63 15.88 -18.65
N LEU A 22 -7.04 17.05 -18.65
CA LEU A 22 -6.92 17.94 -17.50
C LEU A 22 -7.50 19.29 -17.86
N ASN A 23 -8.49 19.74 -17.09
CA ASN A 23 -8.98 21.11 -17.14
C ASN A 23 -8.60 21.85 -15.85
N ILE A 24 -8.02 23.02 -15.97
CA ILE A 24 -7.63 23.89 -14.85
C ILE A 24 -8.26 25.24 -15.08
N THR A 25 -9.05 25.68 -14.12
CA THR A 25 -9.67 27.01 -14.11
C THR A 25 -9.13 27.85 -12.96
N ALA A 26 -9.20 29.15 -13.09
CA ALA A 26 -8.83 30.07 -12.02
C ALA A 26 -9.92 30.12 -10.93
N GLY A 27 -9.52 30.35 -9.68
CA GLY A 27 -10.44 30.53 -8.56
C GLY A 27 -10.33 29.45 -7.49
N GLY A 28 -11.23 29.52 -6.51
CA GLY A 28 -11.32 28.55 -5.42
C GLY A 28 -12.01 27.26 -5.85
N HIS A 29 -12.16 26.33 -4.91
CA HIS A 29 -12.86 25.05 -5.14
C HIS A 29 -14.37 25.29 -5.30
N GLN A 30 -14.78 25.54 -6.52
CA GLN A 30 -16.17 25.87 -6.89
C GLN A 30 -16.55 25.12 -8.16
N ASP A 31 -17.83 24.76 -8.27
CA ASP A 31 -18.41 24.18 -9.47
C ASP A 31 -18.84 25.33 -10.41
N THR A 32 -17.92 25.80 -11.22
CA THR A 32 -18.15 26.94 -12.13
C THR A 32 -18.70 26.47 -13.48
N GLN A 33 -19.38 27.38 -14.20
CA GLN A 33 -19.82 27.13 -15.57
C GLN A 33 -18.66 26.71 -16.48
N GLU A 34 -17.50 27.32 -16.33
CA GLU A 34 -16.31 27.01 -17.12
C GLU A 34 -15.86 25.55 -16.90
N LEU A 35 -15.85 25.07 -15.65
CA LEU A 35 -15.55 23.66 -15.35
C LEU A 35 -16.61 22.72 -15.94
N ARG A 36 -17.88 23.05 -15.83
CA ARG A 36 -18.99 22.23 -16.31
C ARG A 36 -18.99 22.07 -17.82
N VAL A 37 -18.77 23.15 -18.57
CA VAL A 37 -18.74 23.09 -20.05
C VAL A 37 -17.68 22.11 -20.52
N HIS A 38 -16.48 22.17 -19.98
CA HIS A 38 -15.42 21.24 -20.34
C HIS A 38 -15.74 19.80 -19.96
N ALA A 39 -16.28 19.58 -18.74
CA ALA A 39 -16.69 18.24 -18.29
C ALA A 39 -17.81 17.66 -19.17
N PHE A 40 -18.84 18.46 -19.50
CA PHE A 40 -19.96 18.01 -20.32
C PHE A 40 -19.53 17.68 -21.76
N ARG A 41 -18.65 18.50 -22.35
CA ARG A 41 -18.08 18.18 -23.68
C ARG A 41 -17.30 16.88 -23.65
N TRP A 42 -16.47 16.67 -22.65
CA TRP A 42 -15.71 15.44 -22.46
C TRP A 42 -16.66 14.23 -22.35
N LEU A 43 -17.66 14.30 -21.49
CA LEU A 43 -18.64 13.23 -21.30
C LEU A 43 -19.47 12.97 -22.54
N ASN A 44 -19.93 14.01 -23.24
CA ASN A 44 -20.69 13.84 -24.48
C ASN A 44 -19.84 13.19 -25.57
N HIS A 45 -18.59 13.63 -25.75
CA HIS A 45 -17.68 13.02 -26.70
C HIS A 45 -17.49 11.52 -26.43
N HIS A 46 -17.09 11.17 -25.23
CA HIS A 46 -16.71 9.78 -24.93
C HIS A 46 -17.87 8.82 -24.65
N LEU A 47 -19.03 9.32 -24.21
CA LEU A 47 -20.18 8.47 -23.87
C LEU A 47 -21.26 8.46 -24.97
N LYS A 48 -21.36 9.55 -25.75
CA LYS A 48 -22.41 9.70 -26.76
C LYS A 48 -21.86 9.85 -28.19
N GLY A 49 -20.56 10.10 -28.36
CA GLY A 49 -19.98 10.47 -29.66
C GLY A 49 -20.46 11.83 -30.16
N ASP A 50 -20.86 12.73 -29.26
CA ASP A 50 -21.43 14.03 -29.55
C ASP A 50 -20.43 15.14 -29.21
N ASP A 51 -19.96 15.85 -30.23
CA ASP A 51 -19.02 16.98 -30.13
C ASP A 51 -19.73 18.34 -30.26
N SER A 52 -21.05 18.38 -30.20
CA SER A 52 -21.81 19.61 -30.31
C SER A 52 -21.52 20.58 -29.15
N LEU A 53 -21.73 21.86 -29.40
CA LEU A 53 -21.55 22.91 -28.37
C LEU A 53 -22.56 22.70 -27.23
N ILE A 54 -22.09 22.83 -26.02
CA ILE A 54 -22.96 22.89 -24.84
C ILE A 54 -23.70 24.22 -24.86
N LYS A 55 -25.02 24.20 -25.10
CA LYS A 55 -25.85 25.39 -25.22
C LYS A 55 -26.31 25.92 -23.88
N GLU A 56 -26.56 25.02 -22.94
CA GLU A 56 -27.10 25.34 -21.60
C GLU A 56 -26.24 24.66 -20.52
N PRO A 57 -25.17 25.34 -20.09
CA PRO A 57 -24.34 24.82 -19.01
C PRO A 57 -25.01 25.10 -17.68
N ALA A 58 -25.88 24.30 -17.19
CA ALA A 58 -26.60 24.36 -15.91
C ALA A 58 -26.64 25.75 -15.22
N GLU A 59 -27.81 26.31 -15.09
CA GLU A 59 -28.05 27.55 -14.33
C GLU A 59 -28.38 27.21 -12.86
N LYS A 60 -28.11 28.16 -11.97
CA LYS A 60 -28.56 28.07 -10.58
C LYS A 60 -30.04 28.49 -10.55
N PHE A 61 -30.93 27.52 -10.42
CA PHE A 61 -32.38 27.78 -10.44
C PHE A 61 -32.92 28.19 -9.08
N PHE A 62 -32.30 27.75 -8.00
CA PHE A 62 -32.80 27.92 -6.64
C PHE A 62 -31.70 28.40 -5.70
N GLU A 63 -32.04 29.24 -4.74
CA GLU A 63 -31.19 29.51 -3.61
C GLU A 63 -31.20 28.33 -2.62
N PRO A 64 -30.15 28.14 -1.80
CA PRO A 64 -30.11 27.04 -0.85
C PRO A 64 -31.31 26.97 0.09
N GLU A 65 -31.84 28.12 0.46
CA GLU A 65 -33.01 28.27 1.33
C GLU A 65 -34.29 27.74 0.68
N GLU A 66 -34.42 27.89 -0.63
CA GLU A 66 -35.57 27.42 -1.41
C GLU A 66 -35.55 25.89 -1.59
N LEU A 67 -34.38 25.27 -1.42
CA LEU A 67 -34.18 23.81 -1.51
C LEU A 67 -34.41 23.10 -0.16
N LYS A 68 -34.56 23.84 0.93
CA LYS A 68 -34.84 23.25 2.24
C LYS A 68 -36.28 22.76 2.31
N VAL A 69 -36.42 21.48 2.59
CA VAL A 69 -37.74 20.88 2.87
C VAL A 69 -38.23 21.25 4.26
N PHE A 70 -37.30 21.37 5.21
CA PHE A 70 -37.59 21.75 6.59
C PHE A 70 -36.72 22.94 6.99
N ALA A 71 -37.28 23.89 7.73
CA ALA A 71 -36.53 25.02 8.28
C ALA A 71 -35.53 24.54 9.34
N GLU A 72 -35.94 23.58 10.16
CA GLU A 72 -35.11 22.90 11.15
C GLU A 72 -35.25 21.38 10.95
N LEU A 73 -34.23 20.62 11.34
CA LEU A 73 -34.29 19.17 11.29
C LEU A 73 -35.35 18.66 12.25
N THR A 74 -36.15 17.70 11.82
CA THR A 74 -37.15 17.05 12.66
C THR A 74 -36.51 16.20 13.75
N ASP A 75 -37.18 16.07 14.92
CA ASP A 75 -36.64 15.33 16.07
C ASP A 75 -36.41 13.83 15.74
N ASP A 76 -37.20 13.27 14.82
CA ASP A 76 -37.13 11.89 14.38
C ASP A 76 -36.17 11.65 13.21
N GLN A 77 -35.42 12.67 12.76
CA GLN A 77 -34.45 12.51 11.69
C GLN A 77 -33.31 11.57 12.08
N ILE A 78 -32.89 10.72 11.16
CA ILE A 78 -31.81 9.75 11.36
C ILE A 78 -30.56 10.06 10.53
N ASN A 79 -30.63 11.04 9.63
CA ASN A 79 -29.58 11.32 8.65
C ASN A 79 -28.22 11.62 9.26
N THR A 80 -28.20 12.31 10.42
CA THR A 80 -26.95 12.66 11.12
C THR A 80 -26.29 11.46 11.81
N LYS A 81 -27.05 10.37 12.04
CA LYS A 81 -26.60 9.15 12.74
C LYS A 81 -26.80 7.87 11.92
N ILE A 82 -27.21 7.99 10.67
CA ILE A 82 -27.52 6.82 9.84
C ILE A 82 -26.32 5.88 9.68
N HIS A 83 -25.11 6.42 9.67
CA HIS A 83 -23.86 5.63 9.61
C HIS A 83 -23.69 4.70 10.82
N GLU A 84 -24.26 5.05 11.97
CA GLU A 84 -24.25 4.20 13.18
C GLU A 84 -25.18 2.97 13.04
N THR A 85 -26.16 3.06 12.14
CA THR A 85 -27.17 2.00 11.91
C THR A 85 -26.84 1.10 10.72
N LEU A 86 -26.00 1.58 9.77
CA LEU A 86 -25.63 0.84 8.57
C LEU A 86 -24.73 -0.38 8.86
N VAL A 87 -23.92 -0.29 9.88
CA VAL A 87 -23.07 -1.38 10.33
C VAL A 87 -23.37 -1.65 11.78
N GLN A 88 -24.16 -2.68 12.04
CA GLN A 88 -24.33 -3.15 13.42
C GLN A 88 -23.02 -3.79 13.89
N ALA A 89 -22.52 -3.33 15.03
CA ALA A 89 -21.40 -3.98 15.68
C ALA A 89 -21.78 -5.43 15.99
N ASP A 90 -21.11 -6.38 15.37
CA ASP A 90 -21.30 -7.79 15.65
C ASP A 90 -20.82 -8.07 17.09
N LYS A 91 -21.67 -8.72 17.88
CA LYS A 91 -21.28 -9.19 19.20
C LYS A 91 -20.58 -10.52 19.00
N ALA A 92 -19.25 -10.48 19.00
CA ALA A 92 -18.44 -11.68 18.91
C ALA A 92 -18.85 -12.67 20.02
N LYS A 93 -19.32 -13.84 19.60
CA LYS A 93 -19.56 -14.94 20.52
C LYS A 93 -18.25 -15.69 20.72
N LEU A 94 -17.87 -15.89 21.97
CA LEU A 94 -16.71 -16.73 22.28
C LEU A 94 -17.06 -18.21 22.01
N PRO A 95 -16.13 -18.99 21.45
CA PRO A 95 -16.32 -20.42 21.25
C PRO A 95 -16.37 -21.14 22.60
N GLU A 96 -17.25 -22.11 22.72
CA GLU A 96 -17.43 -22.90 23.95
C GLU A 96 -16.38 -24.01 24.07
N ASP A 97 -15.90 -24.51 22.92
CA ASP A 97 -14.90 -25.57 22.85
C ASP A 97 -13.96 -25.42 21.64
N LYS A 98 -12.99 -26.34 21.54
CA LYS A 98 -11.99 -26.37 20.48
C LYS A 98 -12.59 -26.67 19.10
N GLN A 99 -13.64 -27.47 19.03
CA GLN A 99 -14.31 -27.79 17.77
C GLN A 99 -14.99 -26.55 17.22
N GLN A 100 -15.79 -25.86 18.03
CA GLN A 100 -16.46 -24.63 17.65
C GLN A 100 -15.46 -23.53 17.27
N TRP A 101 -14.35 -23.41 18.00
CA TRP A 101 -13.25 -22.52 17.59
C TRP A 101 -12.73 -22.82 16.19
N ASN A 102 -12.47 -24.08 15.87
CA ASN A 102 -11.96 -24.47 14.56
C ASN A 102 -12.95 -24.14 13.43
N GLU A 103 -14.25 -24.38 13.67
CA GLU A 103 -15.31 -24.07 12.71
C GLU A 103 -15.44 -22.54 12.49
N MET A 104 -15.50 -21.76 13.56
CA MET A 104 -15.55 -20.30 13.49
C MET A 104 -14.31 -19.72 12.79
N ARG A 105 -13.13 -20.20 13.16
CA ARG A 105 -11.86 -19.78 12.53
C ARG A 105 -11.86 -20.10 11.04
N ALA A 106 -12.31 -21.28 10.64
CA ALA A 106 -12.39 -21.66 9.22
C ALA A 106 -13.35 -20.72 8.45
N GLY A 107 -14.51 -20.43 9.03
CA GLY A 107 -15.47 -19.48 8.45
C GLY A 107 -14.91 -18.08 8.30
N TRP A 108 -14.26 -17.54 9.33
CA TRP A 108 -13.64 -16.23 9.28
C TRP A 108 -12.49 -16.16 8.27
N MET A 109 -11.64 -17.18 8.21
CA MET A 109 -10.54 -17.22 7.25
C MET A 109 -11.05 -17.29 5.80
N ASN A 110 -12.15 -18.01 5.56
CA ASN A 110 -12.78 -18.03 4.24
C ASN A 110 -13.38 -16.66 3.88
N ALA A 111 -14.13 -16.05 4.81
CA ALA A 111 -14.69 -14.72 4.61
C ALA A 111 -13.59 -13.66 4.35
N LEU A 112 -12.46 -13.72 5.05
CA LEU A 112 -11.31 -12.84 4.80
C LEU A 112 -10.74 -13.05 3.40
N ARG A 113 -10.57 -14.30 2.95
CA ARG A 113 -10.07 -14.61 1.60
C ARG A 113 -11.01 -14.11 0.52
N GLU A 114 -12.31 -14.30 0.69
CA GLU A 114 -13.31 -13.94 -0.31
C GLU A 114 -13.60 -12.44 -0.37
N LYS A 115 -13.59 -11.74 0.77
CA LYS A 115 -14.05 -10.34 0.86
C LYS A 115 -12.89 -9.35 0.93
N SER A 116 -11.88 -9.61 1.75
CA SER A 116 -10.79 -8.66 2.00
C SER A 116 -9.56 -8.96 1.14
N PHE A 117 -9.26 -10.23 0.95
CA PHE A 117 -8.09 -10.69 0.20
C PHE A 117 -8.46 -11.38 -1.12
N ALA A 118 -9.59 -11.01 -1.73
CA ALA A 118 -10.06 -11.59 -3.00
C ALA A 118 -9.04 -11.46 -4.15
N ALA A 119 -8.23 -10.41 -4.14
CA ALA A 119 -7.15 -10.20 -5.10
C ALA A 119 -5.83 -10.89 -4.72
N TRP A 120 -5.78 -11.61 -3.60
CA TRP A 120 -4.59 -12.34 -3.22
C TRP A 120 -4.36 -13.51 -4.20
N PRO A 121 -3.14 -13.71 -4.72
CA PRO A 121 -2.90 -14.76 -5.69
C PRO A 121 -3.22 -16.13 -5.08
N LEU A 122 -4.12 -16.86 -5.75
CA LEU A 122 -4.43 -18.24 -5.40
C LEU A 122 -3.36 -19.14 -6.04
N GLY A 123 -2.70 -19.93 -5.24
CA GLY A 123 -1.70 -20.90 -5.72
C GLY A 123 -0.49 -21.00 -4.80
N GLN A 124 0.38 -21.94 -5.11
CA GLN A 124 1.66 -22.06 -4.43
C GLN A 124 2.53 -20.85 -4.81
N PRO A 125 3.11 -20.13 -3.85
CA PRO A 125 4.06 -19.10 -4.18
C PRO A 125 5.22 -19.73 -4.95
N PHE A 126 5.57 -19.15 -6.10
CA PHE A 126 6.76 -19.52 -6.85
C PHE A 126 8.00 -19.02 -6.10
N PHE A 127 8.29 -19.61 -4.95
CA PHE A 127 9.43 -19.20 -4.14
C PHE A 127 10.71 -19.82 -4.73
N LYS A 128 11.24 -19.18 -5.79
CA LYS A 128 12.58 -19.43 -6.28
C LYS A 128 13.45 -18.26 -5.85
N ALA A 129 14.07 -18.39 -4.70
CA ALA A 129 15.03 -17.40 -4.25
C ALA A 129 16.35 -17.58 -5.01
N LYS A 130 16.88 -16.48 -5.55
CA LYS A 130 18.18 -16.40 -6.19
C LYS A 130 19.08 -15.52 -5.36
N GLU A 131 20.22 -16.06 -4.90
CA GLU A 131 21.22 -15.25 -4.19
C GLU A 131 21.78 -14.17 -5.13
N VAL A 132 21.73 -12.93 -4.68
CA VAL A 132 22.27 -11.75 -5.38
C VAL A 132 23.69 -11.48 -4.90
N PHE A 133 23.87 -11.51 -3.57
CA PHE A 133 25.17 -11.43 -2.94
C PHE A 133 25.17 -12.09 -1.55
N GLY A 134 26.38 -12.43 -1.08
CA GLY A 134 26.63 -12.86 0.29
C GLY A 134 27.99 -12.32 0.73
N VAL A 135 27.99 -11.38 1.67
CA VAL A 135 29.20 -10.68 2.12
C VAL A 135 29.34 -10.78 3.63
N THR A 136 30.56 -11.02 4.09
CA THR A 136 30.87 -11.07 5.53
C THR A 136 31.74 -9.89 5.90
N ARG A 137 31.33 -9.10 6.88
CA ARG A 137 32.04 -7.96 7.43
C ARG A 137 31.81 -7.87 8.94
N LYS A 138 32.83 -7.51 9.68
CA LYS A 138 32.72 -7.23 11.12
C LYS A 138 31.93 -8.26 11.91
N GLY A 139 32.13 -9.56 11.65
CA GLY A 139 31.47 -10.65 12.39
C GLY A 139 30.02 -10.97 11.93
N ILE A 140 29.48 -10.21 11.01
CA ILE A 140 28.12 -10.44 10.43
C ILE A 140 28.25 -10.87 8.97
N ARG A 141 27.46 -11.89 8.55
CA ARG A 141 27.21 -12.22 7.17
C ARG A 141 25.88 -11.61 6.75
N LEU A 142 25.89 -10.76 5.74
CA LEU A 142 24.70 -10.24 5.04
C LEU A 142 24.58 -10.94 3.70
N SER A 143 23.43 -11.57 3.44
CA SER A 143 23.06 -12.14 2.16
C SER A 143 21.79 -11.49 1.64
N ALA A 144 21.66 -11.35 0.32
CA ALA A 144 20.46 -10.87 -0.35
C ALA A 144 19.97 -11.90 -1.35
N TYR A 145 18.66 -12.09 -1.40
CA TYR A 145 17.97 -13.05 -2.27
C TYR A 145 16.82 -12.37 -2.99
N ASP A 146 16.82 -12.41 -4.32
CA ASP A 146 15.66 -12.00 -5.09
C ASP A 146 14.69 -13.17 -5.23
N PHE A 147 13.41 -12.89 -5.09
CA PHE A 147 12.34 -13.88 -5.26
C PHE A 147 11.09 -13.26 -5.86
N THR A 148 10.37 -14.06 -6.64
CA THR A 148 9.08 -13.66 -7.20
C THR A 148 7.98 -13.92 -6.18
N SER A 149 7.38 -12.86 -5.66
CA SER A 149 6.27 -12.95 -4.69
C SER A 149 4.94 -13.29 -5.37
N GLN A 150 4.76 -12.80 -6.60
CA GLN A 150 3.64 -13.11 -7.51
C GLN A 150 4.08 -12.77 -8.94
N PRO A 151 3.37 -13.25 -9.98
CA PRO A 151 3.74 -12.96 -11.36
C PRO A 151 3.98 -11.47 -11.62
N GLY A 152 5.17 -11.13 -12.12
CA GLY A 152 5.57 -9.75 -12.39
C GLY A 152 6.00 -8.92 -11.18
N ILE A 153 6.05 -9.50 -9.98
CA ILE A 153 6.51 -8.80 -8.76
C ILE A 153 7.69 -9.55 -8.16
N GLU A 154 8.85 -8.95 -8.26
CA GLU A 154 10.07 -9.40 -7.59
C GLU A 154 10.31 -8.59 -6.32
N LEU A 155 10.70 -9.26 -5.26
CA LEU A 155 11.06 -8.66 -3.97
C LEU A 155 12.43 -9.17 -3.56
N ARG A 156 13.10 -8.42 -2.67
CA ARG A 156 14.39 -8.80 -2.11
C ARG A 156 14.28 -9.11 -0.64
N LEU A 157 14.82 -10.27 -0.26
CA LEU A 157 14.98 -10.70 1.13
C LEU A 157 16.45 -10.52 1.52
N TYR A 158 16.67 -9.77 2.59
CA TYR A 158 17.99 -9.68 3.20
C TYR A 158 18.04 -10.59 4.42
N VAL A 159 19.14 -11.29 4.58
CA VAL A 159 19.35 -12.19 5.72
C VAL A 159 20.68 -11.87 6.37
N THR A 160 20.66 -11.60 7.67
CA THR A 160 21.87 -11.42 8.48
C THR A 160 22.02 -12.58 9.44
N THR A 161 23.27 -13.06 9.56
CA THR A 161 23.65 -14.16 10.46
C THR A 161 25.01 -13.89 11.06
N SER A 162 25.38 -14.66 12.09
CA SER A 162 26.78 -14.70 12.56
C SER A 162 27.71 -15.17 11.43
N ALA A 163 28.88 -14.53 11.32
CA ALA A 163 29.96 -14.95 10.42
C ALA A 163 30.53 -16.36 10.75
N ALA A 164 30.26 -16.87 11.95
CA ALA A 164 30.75 -18.19 12.39
C ALA A 164 30.07 -19.36 11.66
N GLY A 165 29.08 -19.13 10.81
CA GLY A 165 28.47 -20.15 9.95
C GLY A 165 27.65 -21.20 10.68
N LYS A 166 27.30 -20.99 11.94
CA LYS A 166 26.42 -21.92 12.69
C LYS A 166 24.99 -21.88 12.12
N ARG A 167 24.37 -23.06 12.07
CA ARG A 167 22.94 -23.14 11.69
C ARG A 167 22.09 -22.34 12.69
N PRO A 168 21.26 -21.41 12.24
CA PRO A 168 20.40 -20.66 13.14
C PRO A 168 19.36 -21.56 13.83
N GLU A 169 19.16 -21.35 15.11
CA GLU A 169 18.11 -21.98 15.91
C GLU A 169 16.79 -21.20 15.83
N LEU A 170 16.89 -19.89 15.56
CA LEU A 170 15.77 -18.99 15.40
C LEU A 170 15.99 -18.11 14.17
N VAL A 171 14.94 -17.96 13.37
CA VAL A 171 14.88 -16.97 12.29
C VAL A 171 13.75 -15.99 12.59
N VAL A 172 14.10 -14.70 12.74
CA VAL A 172 13.12 -13.62 12.92
C VAL A 172 12.90 -12.95 11.59
N LEU A 173 11.67 -12.96 11.10
CA LEU A 173 11.28 -12.25 9.88
C LEU A 173 10.73 -10.86 10.24
N ASN A 174 11.36 -9.83 9.71
CA ASN A 174 10.94 -8.45 9.82
C ASN A 174 10.35 -8.02 8.47
N VAL A 175 9.07 -7.68 8.47
CA VAL A 175 8.40 -7.04 7.33
C VAL A 175 8.48 -5.54 7.56
N LEU A 176 9.21 -4.86 6.68
CA LEU A 176 9.59 -3.47 6.88
C LEU A 176 8.55 -2.53 6.24
N ASP A 177 8.26 -1.44 6.93
CA ASP A 177 7.67 -0.24 6.35
C ASP A 177 8.77 0.76 5.94
N ASP A 178 8.40 1.97 5.51
CA ASP A 178 9.37 3.00 5.09
C ASP A 178 10.36 3.42 6.20
N GLU A 179 9.91 3.43 7.45
CA GLU A 179 10.75 3.76 8.61
C GLU A 179 11.69 2.58 8.91
N GLY A 180 11.15 1.38 9.01
CA GLY A 180 11.93 0.16 9.22
C GLY A 180 12.96 -0.10 8.11
N TRP A 181 12.65 0.26 6.86
CA TRP A 181 13.63 0.19 5.77
C TRP A 181 14.82 1.14 6.02
N ARG A 182 14.54 2.38 6.41
CA ARG A 182 15.60 3.37 6.75
C ARG A 182 16.43 2.92 7.95
N GLU A 183 15.79 2.39 8.99
CA GLU A 183 16.49 1.85 10.18
C GLU A 183 17.37 0.67 9.81
N PHE A 184 16.91 -0.25 8.97
CA PHE A 184 17.71 -1.36 8.46
C PHE A 184 18.94 -0.85 7.70
N LEU A 185 18.77 0.11 6.78
CA LEU A 185 19.90 0.70 6.05
C LEU A 185 20.89 1.41 6.98
N ALA A 186 20.39 2.20 7.96
CA ALA A 186 21.23 2.89 8.95
C ALA A 186 22.06 1.89 9.77
N THR A 187 21.41 0.80 10.21
CA THR A 187 22.05 -0.25 10.99
C THR A 187 23.11 -1.02 10.18
N MET A 188 22.84 -1.32 8.92
CA MET A 188 23.76 -2.11 8.09
C MET A 188 24.88 -1.26 7.47
N ARG A 189 24.69 0.04 7.30
CA ARG A 189 25.66 0.94 6.66
C ARG A 189 27.09 0.86 7.20
N PRO A 190 27.35 0.76 8.52
CA PRO A 190 28.72 0.75 9.06
C PRO A 190 29.65 -0.33 8.50
N ALA A 191 29.09 -1.40 7.93
CA ALA A 191 29.86 -2.51 7.36
C ALA A 191 29.50 -2.83 5.91
N PHE A 192 28.34 -2.45 5.44
CA PHE A 192 27.78 -2.91 4.16
C PHE A 192 27.35 -1.76 3.23
N GLU A 193 27.92 -0.57 3.38
CA GLU A 193 27.59 0.61 2.56
C GLU A 193 27.66 0.32 1.05
N GLU A 194 28.67 -0.44 0.63
CA GLU A 194 28.87 -0.80 -0.79
C GLU A 194 27.71 -1.63 -1.37
N GLN A 195 27.07 -2.47 -0.53
CA GLN A 195 25.94 -3.31 -0.93
C GLN A 195 24.64 -2.53 -1.14
N PHE A 196 24.59 -1.30 -0.64
CA PHE A 196 23.43 -0.41 -0.68
C PHE A 196 23.71 0.92 -1.41
N LYS A 197 24.76 0.98 -2.22
CA LYS A 197 25.19 2.21 -2.90
C LYS A 197 24.16 2.84 -3.84
N GLU A 198 23.18 2.06 -4.28
CA GLU A 198 22.09 2.52 -5.15
C GLU A 198 20.92 3.12 -4.34
N GLU A 199 20.97 2.97 -3.01
CA GLU A 199 19.97 3.47 -2.09
C GLU A 199 20.30 4.86 -1.55
N ALA A 200 19.29 5.61 -1.16
CA ALA A 200 19.45 6.86 -0.41
C ALA A 200 19.81 6.53 1.05
N LEU A 201 21.10 6.34 1.31
CA LEU A 201 21.59 5.88 2.62
C LEU A 201 21.39 6.95 3.71
N PRO A 202 20.71 6.60 4.82
CA PRO A 202 20.62 7.44 6.00
C PRO A 202 22.00 7.53 6.71
N GLU A 203 22.07 8.34 7.77
CA GLU A 203 23.24 8.34 8.67
C GLU A 203 23.44 6.95 9.29
N ALA A 204 24.70 6.56 9.47
CA ALA A 204 25.05 5.25 10.03
C ALA A 204 24.69 5.18 11.53
N ASP A 205 23.94 4.16 11.93
CA ASP A 205 23.64 3.86 13.32
C ASP A 205 24.65 2.83 13.87
N LEU A 206 25.76 3.34 14.40
CA LEU A 206 26.82 2.52 14.99
C LEU A 206 26.33 1.73 16.21
N LYS A 207 25.44 2.31 17.01
CA LYS A 207 24.94 1.67 18.23
C LYS A 207 24.08 0.44 17.89
N SER A 208 23.14 0.58 16.97
CA SER A 208 22.30 -0.55 16.53
C SER A 208 23.13 -1.62 15.82
N PHE A 209 24.17 -1.22 15.08
CA PHE A 209 25.08 -2.17 14.47
C PHE A 209 25.86 -2.98 15.53
N GLU A 210 26.42 -2.33 16.56
CA GLU A 210 27.11 -2.99 17.67
C GLU A 210 26.19 -3.94 18.45
N GLN A 211 24.96 -3.53 18.71
CA GLN A 211 23.95 -4.40 19.34
C GLN A 211 23.65 -5.64 18.49
N THR A 212 23.57 -5.48 17.18
CA THR A 212 23.38 -6.59 16.24
C THR A 212 24.58 -7.55 16.26
N GLN A 213 25.81 -7.05 16.34
CA GLN A 213 27.01 -7.87 16.49
C GLN A 213 26.98 -8.67 17.81
N GLN A 214 26.70 -8.00 18.93
CA GLN A 214 26.59 -8.65 20.24
C GLN A 214 25.48 -9.73 20.25
N MET A 215 24.36 -9.47 19.60
CA MET A 215 23.29 -10.47 19.47
C MET A 215 23.80 -11.73 18.76
N PHE A 216 24.49 -11.58 17.63
CA PHE A 216 25.03 -12.74 16.88
C PHE A 216 26.21 -13.44 17.55
N GLU A 217 26.94 -12.79 18.45
CA GLU A 217 27.96 -13.43 19.29
C GLU A 217 27.32 -14.33 20.36
N ASN A 218 26.19 -13.91 20.92
CA ASN A 218 25.55 -14.57 22.04
C ASN A 218 24.49 -15.60 21.62
N PHE A 219 23.86 -15.41 20.45
CA PHE A 219 22.75 -16.24 20.03
C PHE A 219 22.93 -16.75 18.60
N PRO A 220 22.67 -18.04 18.33
CA PRO A 220 22.67 -18.61 16.99
C PRO A 220 21.36 -18.27 16.25
N TRP A 221 21.11 -16.98 16.05
CA TRP A 221 19.92 -16.48 15.40
C TRP A 221 20.22 -16.00 13.97
N ALA A 222 19.16 -15.88 13.17
CA ALA A 222 19.17 -15.16 11.90
C ALA A 222 18.07 -14.11 11.91
N MET A 223 18.38 -12.95 11.33
CA MET A 223 17.39 -11.92 11.10
C MET A 223 17.14 -11.83 9.59
N ALA A 224 15.89 -11.95 9.20
CA ALA A 224 15.46 -11.81 7.82
C ALA A 224 14.65 -10.52 7.69
N TYR A 225 14.88 -9.77 6.62
CA TYR A 225 14.25 -8.47 6.38
C TYR A 225 13.68 -8.45 4.96
N VAL A 226 12.43 -8.09 4.83
CA VAL A 226 11.78 -7.92 3.54
C VAL A 226 11.01 -6.62 3.51
N ALA A 227 11.27 -5.81 2.50
CA ALA A 227 10.46 -4.66 2.17
C ALA A 227 9.35 -5.11 1.23
N PRO A 228 8.06 -4.97 1.59
CA PRO A 228 6.96 -5.32 0.72
C PRO A 228 6.87 -4.34 -0.47
N ARG A 229 6.06 -4.69 -1.45
CA ARG A 229 5.83 -3.85 -2.64
C ARG A 229 5.46 -2.40 -2.27
N GLY A 230 6.21 -1.45 -2.81
CA GLY A 230 6.05 -0.02 -2.55
C GLY A 230 6.90 0.51 -1.40
N VAL A 231 7.70 -0.35 -0.76
CA VAL A 231 8.70 0.00 0.25
C VAL A 231 10.06 -0.51 -0.21
N GLY A 232 11.11 0.29 0.00
CA GLY A 232 12.49 -0.09 -0.41
C GLY A 232 12.72 0.01 -1.93
N PRO A 233 13.70 -0.75 -2.44
CA PRO A 233 14.11 -0.70 -3.84
C PRO A 233 13.05 -1.23 -4.82
#